data_88747b890e0113e33f316ea715d95ae5
#
_entry.id   88747b890e0113e33f316ea715d95ae5
#
_cell.length_a   1.000
_cell.length_b   1.000
_cell.length_c   1.000
_cell.angle_alpha   90.00
_cell.angle_beta   90.00
_cell.angle_gamma   90.00
#
_symmetry.space_group_name_H-M   'P 1'
#
loop_
_entity.id
_entity.type
_entity.pdbx_description
1 polymer ?
#
loop_
_entity_poly.entity_id
_entity_poly.type
_entity_poly.pdbx_seq_one_letter_code
_entity_poly.pdbx_strand_id
1 'polypeptide(L)'
;MSLRLLGVFLFISFGTSYPYANAGEARPPYKFLRYDEDYSFLSDPTQRTDLFDWVKYIPLDGAGYLSFGGEVRERFETYKNEEFSPNPNADNAYLLQRYLFHADYHPAECLRVFGELQSSLEGDRPGGPRPTDRDAIDIHQLFADLVGKVSQDGQLTLRVGRQEMSYGWERLIAAREGPNNRRAFDEVRLLYKQNAVSLDAFFSSPVEVDQGQFR
;
A
#
# COMPACT_ATOMS: atom_id res chain seq x y z
N MET A 1 -2.25 -21.36 20.98
CA MET A 1 -1.14 -20.44 21.32
C MET A 1 -0.32 -20.28 20.05
N SER A 2 -0.67 -19.30 19.20
CA SER A 2 0.01 -19.10 17.92
C SER A 2 1.37 -18.47 18.16
N LEU A 3 2.41 -19.10 17.63
CA LEU A 3 3.78 -18.61 17.66
C LEU A 3 3.82 -17.33 16.79
N ARG A 4 3.75 -16.16 17.43
CA ARG A 4 3.96 -14.90 16.74
C ARG A 4 5.44 -14.83 16.39
N LEU A 5 5.77 -14.91 15.10
CA LEU A 5 7.13 -14.73 14.64
C LEU A 5 7.52 -13.27 14.89
N LEU A 6 8.29 -13.05 15.94
CA LEU A 6 8.90 -11.78 16.27
C LEU A 6 10.22 -11.71 15.49
N GLY A 7 10.31 -10.88 14.47
CA GLY A 7 11.54 -10.67 13.73
C GLY A 7 11.89 -9.17 13.70
N VAL A 8 13.11 -8.83 14.11
CA VAL A 8 13.70 -7.53 13.82
C VAL A 8 14.48 -7.69 12.52
N PHE A 9 14.08 -6.97 11.48
CA PHE A 9 14.78 -6.97 10.20
C PHE A 9 15.39 -5.59 9.97
N LEU A 10 16.67 -5.57 9.62
CA LEU A 10 17.38 -4.37 9.21
C LEU A 10 17.64 -4.47 7.70
N PHE A 11 17.07 -3.58 6.92
CA PHE A 11 17.36 -3.46 5.50
C PHE A 11 18.23 -2.23 5.24
N ILE A 12 19.34 -2.45 4.55
CA ILE A 12 20.20 -1.41 4.03
C ILE A 12 20.06 -1.45 2.52
N SER A 13 19.49 -0.39 1.93
CA SER A 13 19.42 -0.24 0.49
C SER A 13 20.29 0.94 0.03
N PHE A 14 21.11 0.68 -0.98
CA PHE A 14 21.82 1.73 -1.70
C PHE A 14 21.01 2.04 -2.96
N GLY A 15 20.24 3.11 -2.91
CA GLY A 15 19.51 3.60 -4.08
C GLY A 15 20.42 4.48 -4.93
N THR A 16 20.50 4.22 -6.23
CA THR A 16 20.97 5.23 -7.18
C THR A 16 19.87 6.29 -7.26
N SER A 17 20.16 7.51 -6.78
CA SER A 17 19.30 8.66 -7.05
C SER A 17 19.36 8.93 -8.55
N TYR A 18 18.31 8.55 -9.28
CA TYR A 18 18.12 9.07 -10.62
C TYR A 18 17.78 10.55 -10.48
N PRO A 19 18.53 11.46 -11.13
CA PRO A 19 18.17 12.87 -11.13
C PRO A 19 16.79 12.98 -11.78
N TYR A 20 15.85 13.59 -11.10
CA TYR A 20 14.58 14.01 -11.68
C TYR A 20 14.91 14.98 -12.81
N ALA A 21 14.52 14.61 -14.04
CA ALA A 21 14.74 15.40 -15.22
C ALA A 21 13.79 16.59 -15.28
N ASN A 22 14.24 17.69 -15.90
CA ASN A 22 13.58 19.01 -15.89
C ASN A 22 12.36 19.12 -16.81
N ALA A 23 11.49 20.03 -16.43
CA ALA A 23 10.46 20.81 -17.15
C ALA A 23 9.98 20.26 -18.52
N GLY A 24 8.85 19.65 -18.51
CA GLY A 24 8.16 18.95 -19.59
C GLY A 24 7.79 17.53 -19.19
N GLU A 25 7.92 17.22 -17.92
CA GLU A 25 7.91 15.87 -17.37
C GLU A 25 6.53 15.24 -17.37
N ALA A 26 6.54 14.01 -17.87
CA ALA A 26 5.44 13.10 -17.70
C ALA A 26 5.09 12.99 -16.22
N ARG A 27 3.81 13.11 -15.88
CA ARG A 27 3.25 12.93 -14.54
C ARG A 27 3.88 11.71 -13.84
N PRO A 28 4.21 11.79 -12.54
CA PRO A 28 4.74 10.64 -11.81
C PRO A 28 3.82 9.42 -11.95
N PRO A 29 4.37 8.23 -12.22
CA PRO A 29 3.57 7.02 -12.35
C PRO A 29 2.96 6.64 -11.00
N TYR A 30 1.81 5.99 -11.03
CA TYR A 30 1.24 5.38 -9.84
C TYR A 30 2.20 4.37 -9.22
N LYS A 31 2.30 4.41 -7.88
CA LYS A 31 3.16 3.50 -7.11
C LYS A 31 2.41 2.24 -6.72
N PHE A 32 3.14 1.14 -6.58
CA PHE A 32 2.57 -0.12 -6.07
C PHE A 32 2.07 0.04 -4.63
N LEU A 33 2.88 0.64 -3.76
CA LEU A 33 2.46 1.07 -2.43
C LEU A 33 1.92 2.50 -2.55
N ARG A 34 0.61 2.68 -2.40
CA ARG A 34 -0.06 3.96 -2.65
C ARG A 34 0.42 5.08 -1.75
N TYR A 35 0.85 4.76 -0.55
CA TYR A 35 1.44 5.73 0.37
C TYR A 35 2.83 6.26 -0.07
N ASP A 36 3.47 5.67 -1.08
CA ASP A 36 4.71 6.20 -1.68
C ASP A 36 4.45 7.23 -2.79
N GLU A 37 3.18 7.53 -3.07
CA GLU A 37 2.79 8.61 -3.98
C GLU A 37 2.91 9.96 -3.28
N ASP A 38 3.41 10.96 -3.99
CA ASP A 38 3.53 12.34 -3.51
C ASP A 38 2.85 13.27 -4.51
N TYR A 39 1.82 13.94 -4.05
CA TYR A 39 1.04 14.89 -4.83
C TYR A 39 1.27 16.36 -4.42
N SER A 40 2.30 16.63 -3.62
CA SER A 40 2.65 17.98 -3.18
C SER A 40 2.94 18.94 -4.33
N PHE A 41 3.41 18.43 -5.49
CA PHE A 41 3.64 19.22 -6.70
C PHE A 41 2.36 19.88 -7.24
N LEU A 42 1.17 19.34 -6.95
CA LEU A 42 -0.12 19.93 -7.32
C LEU A 42 -0.49 21.17 -6.49
N SER A 43 0.37 21.58 -5.54
CA SER A 43 0.28 22.90 -4.91
C SER A 43 0.42 24.03 -5.93
N ASP A 44 1.18 23.80 -7.01
CA ASP A 44 1.22 24.64 -8.18
C ASP A 44 0.01 24.34 -9.10
N PRO A 45 -0.93 25.30 -9.28
CA PRO A 45 -2.08 25.10 -10.13
C PRO A 45 -1.74 24.80 -11.60
N THR A 46 -0.56 25.20 -12.08
CA THR A 46 -0.12 24.96 -13.46
C THR A 46 0.22 23.49 -13.72
N GLN A 47 0.47 22.72 -12.65
CA GLN A 47 0.73 21.29 -12.72
C GLN A 47 -0.55 20.44 -12.74
N ARG A 48 -1.71 21.06 -12.53
CA ARG A 48 -3.01 20.39 -12.51
C ARG A 48 -3.51 20.18 -13.92
N THR A 49 -3.29 18.99 -14.46
CA THR A 49 -3.59 18.64 -15.86
C THR A 49 -4.58 17.49 -16.00
N ASP A 50 -4.92 16.82 -14.89
CA ASP A 50 -5.81 15.66 -14.83
C ASP A 50 -7.14 16.03 -14.14
N LEU A 51 -8.22 15.34 -14.57
CA LEU A 51 -9.56 15.53 -14.02
C LEU A 51 -9.62 15.28 -12.49
N PHE A 52 -8.78 14.39 -11.97
CA PHE A 52 -8.78 14.01 -10.57
C PHE A 52 -7.76 14.78 -9.71
N ASP A 53 -7.05 15.77 -10.25
CA ASP A 53 -6.03 16.51 -9.49
C ASP A 53 -6.62 17.30 -8.31
N TRP A 54 -7.88 17.71 -8.43
CA TRP A 54 -8.58 18.42 -7.37
C TRP A 54 -8.82 17.58 -6.10
N VAL A 55 -8.94 16.25 -6.21
CA VAL A 55 -9.04 15.34 -5.05
C VAL A 55 -7.68 14.83 -4.58
N LYS A 56 -6.66 14.92 -5.44
CA LYS A 56 -5.29 14.51 -5.12
C LYS A 56 -4.52 15.56 -4.30
N TYR A 57 -4.95 16.80 -4.34
CA TYR A 57 -4.37 17.87 -3.55
C TYR A 57 -5.44 18.87 -3.14
N ILE A 58 -5.93 18.71 -1.92
CA ILE A 58 -6.86 19.62 -1.27
C ILE A 58 -6.07 20.40 -0.22
N PRO A 59 -5.78 21.69 -0.44
CA PRO A 59 -5.01 22.48 0.51
C PRO A 59 -5.79 22.62 1.83
N LEU A 60 -5.05 22.59 2.93
CA LEU A 60 -5.53 22.88 4.27
C LEU A 60 -4.95 24.21 4.75
N ASP A 61 -5.41 24.68 5.90
CA ASP A 61 -4.82 25.84 6.52
C ASP A 61 -3.32 25.60 6.83
N GLY A 62 -2.45 26.57 6.48
CA GLY A 62 -1.03 26.46 6.61
C GLY A 62 -0.35 25.72 5.44
N ALA A 63 0.59 24.85 5.72
CA ALA A 63 1.33 24.08 4.71
C ALA A 63 0.79 22.65 4.50
N GLY A 64 -0.38 22.34 5.08
CA GLY A 64 -0.97 21.01 5.02
C GLY A 64 -1.79 20.77 3.76
N TYR A 65 -2.03 19.49 3.45
CA TYR A 65 -2.96 19.06 2.41
C TYR A 65 -3.58 17.70 2.72
N LEU A 66 -4.66 17.40 2.02
CA LEU A 66 -5.34 16.11 2.04
C LEU A 66 -5.39 15.57 0.61
N SER A 67 -5.08 14.29 0.43
CA SER A 67 -5.15 13.59 -0.84
C SER A 67 -6.08 12.40 -0.74
N PHE A 68 -6.89 12.18 -1.78
CA PHE A 68 -7.69 10.97 -1.92
C PHE A 68 -7.30 10.19 -3.16
N GLY A 69 -7.42 8.87 -3.09
CA GLY A 69 -7.22 7.99 -4.21
C GLY A 69 -7.82 6.62 -3.98
N GLY A 70 -7.59 5.73 -4.93
CA GLY A 70 -8.10 4.37 -4.83
C GLY A 70 -7.78 3.53 -6.06
N GLU A 71 -8.27 2.30 -6.04
CA GLU A 71 -8.12 1.33 -7.13
C GLU A 71 -9.41 0.53 -7.28
N VAL A 72 -9.77 0.27 -8.53
CA VAL A 72 -10.81 -0.68 -8.89
C VAL A 72 -10.16 -1.75 -9.75
N ARG A 73 -10.27 -3.01 -9.34
CA ARG A 73 -9.79 -4.16 -10.11
C ARG A 73 -10.90 -5.20 -10.27
N GLU A 74 -11.22 -5.49 -11.50
CA GLU A 74 -12.10 -6.58 -11.90
C GLU A 74 -11.26 -7.62 -12.63
N ARG A 75 -11.26 -8.88 -12.16
CA ARG A 75 -10.46 -9.96 -12.75
C ARG A 75 -11.29 -11.22 -12.88
N PHE A 76 -11.57 -11.61 -14.11
CA PHE A 76 -12.20 -12.88 -14.43
C PHE A 76 -11.13 -13.95 -14.64
N GLU A 77 -11.21 -15.05 -13.92
CA GLU A 77 -10.27 -16.17 -14.00
C GLU A 77 -11.00 -17.45 -14.39
N THR A 78 -10.37 -18.23 -15.28
CA THR A 78 -10.82 -19.57 -15.65
C THR A 78 -9.68 -20.54 -15.53
N TYR A 79 -9.93 -21.67 -14.93
CA TYR A 79 -8.96 -22.73 -14.75
C TYR A 79 -9.52 -24.05 -15.27
N LYS A 80 -8.67 -24.83 -15.94
CA LYS A 80 -8.89 -26.24 -16.23
C LYS A 80 -8.01 -27.07 -15.31
N ASN A 81 -8.61 -28.09 -14.68
CA ASN A 81 -7.92 -28.96 -13.73
C ASN A 81 -7.21 -28.17 -12.63
N GLU A 82 -7.94 -27.26 -11.95
CA GLU A 82 -7.38 -26.46 -10.86
C GLU A 82 -6.66 -27.36 -9.84
N GLU A 83 -5.49 -26.93 -9.38
CA GLU A 83 -4.61 -27.70 -8.48
C GLU A 83 -4.11 -29.04 -9.06
N PHE A 84 -4.04 -29.16 -10.38
CA PHE A 84 -3.66 -30.41 -11.07
C PHE A 84 -4.57 -31.60 -10.70
N SER A 85 -5.80 -31.32 -10.30
CA SER A 85 -6.75 -32.34 -9.90
C SER A 85 -7.13 -33.23 -11.09
N PRO A 86 -7.12 -34.56 -10.94
CA PRO A 86 -7.66 -35.48 -11.97
C PRO A 86 -9.18 -35.47 -12.05
N ASN A 87 -9.87 -34.72 -11.18
CA ASN A 87 -11.31 -34.63 -11.18
C ASN A 87 -11.80 -33.84 -12.41
N PRO A 88 -12.65 -34.39 -13.29
CA PRO A 88 -13.18 -33.65 -14.42
C PRO A 88 -14.04 -32.42 -14.05
N ASN A 89 -14.47 -32.32 -12.80
CA ASN A 89 -15.18 -31.15 -12.26
C ASN A 89 -14.23 -30.11 -11.60
N ALA A 90 -12.93 -30.21 -11.80
CA ALA A 90 -11.95 -29.26 -11.31
C ALA A 90 -11.80 -28.02 -12.23
N ASP A 91 -12.60 -27.94 -13.28
CA ASP A 91 -12.72 -26.71 -14.07
C ASP A 91 -13.47 -25.65 -13.27
N ASN A 92 -12.91 -24.46 -13.22
CA ASN A 92 -13.39 -23.37 -12.38
C ASN A 92 -13.40 -22.05 -13.14
N ALA A 93 -14.40 -21.22 -12.87
CA ALA A 93 -14.48 -19.87 -13.41
C ALA A 93 -15.11 -18.97 -12.36
N TYR A 94 -14.46 -17.84 -12.07
CA TYR A 94 -14.93 -16.93 -11.05
C TYR A 94 -14.48 -15.49 -11.32
N LEU A 95 -15.20 -14.55 -10.70
CA LEU A 95 -14.93 -13.13 -10.76
C LEU A 95 -14.33 -12.67 -9.43
N LEU A 96 -13.17 -12.01 -9.50
CA LEU A 96 -12.52 -11.35 -8.38
C LEU A 96 -12.66 -9.84 -8.54
N GLN A 97 -13.18 -9.18 -7.52
CA GLN A 97 -13.38 -7.73 -7.49
C GLN A 97 -12.63 -7.15 -6.29
N ARG A 98 -11.80 -6.15 -6.51
CA ARG A 98 -11.09 -5.44 -5.45
C ARG A 98 -11.28 -3.95 -5.59
N TYR A 99 -11.70 -3.32 -4.51
CA TYR A 99 -11.89 -1.90 -4.38
C TYR A 99 -11.03 -1.39 -3.23
N LEU A 100 -10.13 -0.46 -3.53
CA LEU A 100 -9.32 0.24 -2.53
C LEU A 100 -9.73 1.71 -2.55
N PHE A 101 -9.83 2.31 -1.37
CA PHE A 101 -10.04 3.74 -1.22
C PHE A 101 -9.16 4.26 -0.10
N HIS A 102 -8.32 5.26 -0.39
CA HIS A 102 -7.42 5.83 0.61
C HIS A 102 -7.57 7.34 0.75
N ALA A 103 -7.24 7.80 1.95
CA ALA A 103 -7.03 9.19 2.31
C ALA A 103 -5.63 9.36 2.90
N ASP A 104 -4.92 10.37 2.45
CA ASP A 104 -3.57 10.71 2.87
C ASP A 104 -3.57 12.15 3.42
N TYR A 105 -3.49 12.29 4.73
CA TYR A 105 -3.63 13.52 5.46
C TYR A 105 -2.28 14.04 5.95
N HIS A 106 -1.87 15.19 5.46
CA HIS A 106 -0.64 15.89 5.80
C HIS A 106 -0.98 17.21 6.51
N PRO A 107 -1.25 17.21 7.82
CA PRO A 107 -1.56 18.46 8.55
C PRO A 107 -0.36 19.38 8.70
N ALA A 108 0.86 18.82 8.67
CA ALA A 108 2.13 19.55 8.78
C ALA A 108 3.26 18.74 8.15
N GLU A 109 4.39 19.37 7.86
CA GLU A 109 5.59 18.70 7.32
C GLU A 109 6.10 17.53 8.19
N CYS A 110 5.86 17.60 9.50
CA CYS A 110 6.36 16.61 10.46
C CYS A 110 5.33 15.51 10.78
N LEU A 111 4.10 15.59 10.29
CA LEU A 111 3.02 14.67 10.62
C LEU A 111 2.24 14.27 9.37
N ARG A 112 2.02 12.97 9.21
CA ARG A 112 1.17 12.38 8.18
C ARG A 112 0.30 11.29 8.80
N VAL A 113 -0.92 11.15 8.32
CA VAL A 113 -1.80 10.02 8.62
C VAL A 113 -2.34 9.47 7.31
N PHE A 114 -2.13 8.19 7.08
CA PHE A 114 -2.64 7.49 5.90
C PHE A 114 -3.66 6.45 6.34
N GLY A 115 -4.79 6.39 5.65
CA GLY A 115 -5.81 5.38 5.86
C GLY A 115 -6.33 4.83 4.55
N GLU A 116 -6.51 3.50 4.46
CA GLU A 116 -7.05 2.82 3.29
C GLU A 116 -8.04 1.74 3.70
N LEU A 117 -9.20 1.77 3.05
CA LEU A 117 -10.20 0.71 3.12
C LEU A 117 -10.03 -0.23 1.93
N GLN A 118 -10.20 -1.53 2.16
CA GLN A 118 -10.24 -2.57 1.14
C GLN A 118 -11.59 -3.29 1.19
N SER A 119 -12.14 -3.56 -0.01
CA SER A 119 -13.21 -4.52 -0.21
C SER A 119 -12.78 -5.50 -1.28
N SER A 120 -12.77 -6.79 -0.95
CA SER A 120 -12.42 -7.88 -1.87
C SER A 120 -13.57 -8.86 -1.94
N LEU A 121 -14.12 -9.03 -3.12
CA LEU A 121 -15.26 -9.91 -3.36
C LEU A 121 -14.86 -11.01 -4.35
N GLU A 122 -15.39 -12.19 -4.11
CA GLU A 122 -15.24 -13.33 -5.00
C GLU A 122 -16.62 -13.92 -5.27
N GLY A 123 -16.97 -14.04 -6.55
CA GLY A 123 -18.24 -14.61 -7.03
C GLY A 123 -18.02 -15.86 -7.85
N ASP A 124 -19.03 -16.74 -7.81
CA ASP A 124 -19.20 -17.89 -8.70
C ASP A 124 -18.18 -19.03 -8.56
N ARG A 125 -17.30 -19.02 -7.56
CA ARG A 125 -16.38 -20.14 -7.34
C ARG A 125 -17.12 -21.37 -6.81
N PRO A 126 -17.05 -22.52 -7.48
CA PRO A 126 -17.51 -23.79 -6.94
C PRO A 126 -16.82 -24.13 -5.62
N GLY A 127 -17.58 -24.49 -4.59
CA GLY A 127 -17.04 -24.72 -3.24
C GLY A 127 -16.93 -23.48 -2.35
N GLY A 128 -17.27 -22.31 -2.87
CA GLY A 128 -17.28 -21.06 -2.12
C GLY A 128 -15.96 -20.27 -2.20
N PRO A 129 -15.97 -19.05 -1.69
CA PRO A 129 -14.82 -18.13 -1.79
C PRO A 129 -13.64 -18.58 -0.94
N ARG A 130 -12.43 -18.27 -1.41
CA ARG A 130 -11.20 -18.50 -0.66
C ARG A 130 -10.97 -17.38 0.36
N PRO A 131 -10.37 -17.67 1.55
CA PRO A 131 -9.99 -16.64 2.53
C PRO A 131 -9.03 -15.59 1.97
N THR A 132 -8.22 -15.95 0.98
CA THR A 132 -7.28 -15.04 0.31
C THR A 132 -7.93 -14.12 -0.70
N ASP A 133 -9.19 -14.38 -1.07
CA ASP A 133 -9.85 -13.70 -2.18
C ASP A 133 -11.12 -12.96 -1.77
N ARG A 134 -11.62 -13.19 -0.57
CA ARG A 134 -12.81 -12.52 -0.05
C ARG A 134 -12.59 -11.91 1.32
N ASP A 135 -12.88 -10.60 1.39
CA ASP A 135 -13.08 -9.82 2.60
C ASP A 135 -14.01 -8.65 2.23
N ALA A 136 -15.20 -8.61 2.78
CA ALA A 136 -16.24 -7.71 2.30
C ALA A 136 -15.87 -6.24 2.46
N ILE A 137 -15.28 -5.89 3.60
CA ILE A 137 -14.70 -4.56 3.87
C ILE A 137 -13.82 -4.64 5.12
N ASP A 138 -12.64 -4.06 5.06
CA ASP A 138 -11.73 -3.93 6.22
C ASP A 138 -10.88 -2.66 6.14
N ILE A 139 -10.30 -2.27 7.29
CA ILE A 139 -9.23 -1.27 7.34
C ILE A 139 -7.94 -1.97 6.88
N HIS A 140 -7.60 -1.75 5.62
CA HIS A 140 -6.43 -2.38 5.03
C HIS A 140 -5.13 -1.74 5.49
N GLN A 141 -5.11 -0.41 5.53
CA GLN A 141 -3.99 0.37 6.05
C GLN A 141 -4.49 1.49 6.95
N LEU A 142 -3.81 1.73 8.06
CA LEU A 142 -4.01 2.88 8.93
C LEU A 142 -2.74 3.10 9.74
N PHE A 143 -1.97 4.12 9.39
CA PHE A 143 -0.73 4.46 10.10
C PHE A 143 -0.51 5.96 10.21
N ALA A 144 0.37 6.33 11.12
CA ALA A 144 0.85 7.69 11.27
C ALA A 144 2.38 7.73 11.14
N ASP A 145 2.88 8.79 10.49
CA ASP A 145 4.29 9.12 10.36
C ASP A 145 4.60 10.36 11.20
N LEU A 146 5.66 10.25 12.01
CA LEU A 146 6.35 11.38 12.61
C LEU A 146 7.69 11.57 11.91
N VAL A 147 7.85 12.70 11.26
CA VAL A 147 9.01 13.03 10.43
C VAL A 147 9.88 14.05 11.13
N GLY A 148 11.16 13.73 11.31
CA GLY A 148 12.15 14.62 11.87
C GLY A 148 13.34 14.83 10.94
N LYS A 149 13.82 16.05 10.80
CA LYS A 149 15.10 16.35 10.13
C LYS A 149 16.23 16.13 11.13
N VAL A 150 17.16 15.21 10.84
CA VAL A 150 18.31 14.89 11.72
C VAL A 150 19.60 15.52 11.23
N SER A 151 19.64 15.96 9.97
CA SER A 151 20.71 16.76 9.37
C SER A 151 20.16 17.57 8.20
N GLN A 152 21.01 18.34 7.50
CA GLN A 152 20.60 19.14 6.34
C GLN A 152 19.94 18.27 5.25
N ASP A 153 20.49 17.07 5.00
CA ASP A 153 20.02 16.14 3.98
C ASP A 153 19.48 14.82 4.58
N GLY A 154 19.37 14.74 5.91
CA GLY A 154 18.98 13.55 6.63
C GLY A 154 17.60 13.66 7.26
N GLN A 155 16.74 12.67 6.99
CA GLN A 155 15.39 12.55 7.51
C GLN A 155 15.23 11.23 8.27
N LEU A 156 14.60 11.29 9.41
CA LEU A 156 14.16 10.14 10.19
C LEU A 156 12.64 10.16 10.27
N THR A 157 12.02 9.02 9.94
CA THR A 157 10.57 8.85 10.05
C THR A 157 10.26 7.68 10.97
N LEU A 158 9.47 7.93 12.00
CA LEU A 158 8.84 6.90 12.80
C LEU A 158 7.43 6.68 12.27
N ARG A 159 7.15 5.47 11.77
CA ARG A 159 5.82 5.04 11.31
C ARG A 159 5.25 4.01 12.26
N VAL A 160 4.01 4.19 12.65
CA VAL A 160 3.30 3.28 13.55
C VAL A 160 1.90 3.01 13.01
N GLY A 161 1.53 1.74 12.91
CA GLY A 161 0.20 1.29 12.50
C GLY A 161 0.22 0.17 11.49
N ARG A 162 -0.94 -0.04 10.85
CA ARG A 162 -1.14 -1.07 9.84
C ARG A 162 -0.76 -0.53 8.46
N GLN A 163 0.11 -1.24 7.76
CA GLN A 163 0.57 -0.85 6.43
C GLN A 163 0.97 -2.05 5.58
N GLU A 164 0.99 -1.87 4.27
CA GLU A 164 1.62 -2.80 3.36
C GLU A 164 3.14 -2.66 3.39
N MET A 165 3.84 -3.75 3.15
CA MET A 165 5.29 -3.76 2.94
C MET A 165 5.66 -4.59 1.72
N SER A 166 6.65 -4.11 0.98
CA SER A 166 7.26 -4.82 -0.13
C SER A 166 8.76 -4.57 -0.14
N TYR A 167 9.57 -5.63 -0.09
CA TYR A 167 11.02 -5.56 -0.08
C TYR A 167 11.66 -6.45 -1.14
N GLY A 168 12.58 -5.86 -1.88
CA GLY A 168 13.38 -6.55 -2.89
C GLY A 168 12.51 -7.23 -3.95
N TRP A 169 12.68 -8.54 -4.16
CA TRP A 169 11.91 -9.35 -5.10
C TRP A 169 10.64 -9.96 -4.48
N GLU A 170 10.13 -9.39 -3.41
CA GLU A 170 8.91 -9.83 -2.71
C GLU A 170 8.91 -11.30 -2.24
N ARG A 171 10.08 -11.88 -2.03
CA ARG A 171 10.19 -13.30 -1.63
C ARG A 171 9.89 -13.55 -0.16
N LEU A 172 10.25 -12.60 0.71
CA LEU A 172 10.07 -12.71 2.16
C LEU A 172 8.93 -11.83 2.66
N ILE A 173 8.94 -10.56 2.23
CA ILE A 173 7.97 -9.56 2.64
C ILE A 173 7.33 -8.96 1.39
N ALA A 174 6.03 -9.14 1.27
CA ALA A 174 5.25 -8.72 0.11
C ALA A 174 3.83 -8.35 0.48
N ALA A 175 3.29 -7.34 -0.15
CA ALA A 175 1.87 -7.00 -0.09
C ALA A 175 0.99 -8.01 -0.85
N ARG A 176 1.59 -8.88 -1.68
CA ARG A 176 0.92 -9.96 -2.44
C ARG A 176 -0.15 -9.47 -3.41
N GLU A 177 0.26 -9.06 -4.58
CA GLU A 177 -0.68 -8.61 -5.63
C GLU A 177 -1.48 -9.76 -6.27
N GLY A 178 -0.98 -11.00 -6.23
CA GLY A 178 -1.64 -12.17 -6.82
C GLY A 178 -3.02 -12.49 -6.25
N PRO A 179 -3.18 -12.68 -4.94
CA PRO A 179 -4.48 -12.84 -4.28
C PRO A 179 -5.36 -11.60 -4.42
N ASN A 180 -6.67 -11.75 -4.19
CA ASN A 180 -7.58 -10.62 -4.19
C ASN A 180 -7.43 -9.76 -2.94
N ASN A 181 -7.20 -10.38 -1.77
CA ASN A 181 -6.81 -9.68 -0.55
C ASN A 181 -5.30 -9.42 -0.56
N ARG A 182 -4.91 -8.15 -0.51
CA ARG A 182 -3.51 -7.77 -0.31
C ARG A 182 -3.13 -7.98 1.15
N ARG A 183 -1.84 -8.14 1.40
CA ARG A 183 -1.33 -8.38 2.77
C ARG A 183 -0.86 -7.08 3.40
N ALA A 184 -1.36 -6.81 4.60
CA ALA A 184 -0.88 -5.76 5.49
C ALA A 184 -0.18 -6.33 6.72
N PHE A 185 0.51 -5.45 7.44
CA PHE A 185 1.25 -5.76 8.67
C PHE A 185 0.96 -4.68 9.71
N ASP A 186 0.67 -5.11 10.94
CA ASP A 186 0.64 -4.20 12.09
C ASP A 186 2.08 -4.02 12.58
N GLU A 187 2.62 -2.79 12.54
CA GLU A 187 4.05 -2.58 12.76
C GLU A 187 4.44 -1.23 13.39
N VAL A 188 5.65 -1.23 13.93
CA VAL A 188 6.43 -0.02 14.22
C VAL A 188 7.67 -0.05 13.33
N ARG A 189 7.89 1.03 12.59
CA ARG A 189 8.93 1.13 11.58
C ARG A 189 9.72 2.42 11.72
N LEU A 190 11.03 2.33 11.61
CA LEU A 190 11.96 3.45 11.65
C LEU A 190 12.68 3.53 10.31
N LEU A 191 12.46 4.63 9.59
CA LEU A 191 13.04 4.88 8.27
C LEU A 191 14.03 6.03 8.37
N TYR A 192 15.28 5.79 8.00
CA TYR A 192 16.28 6.83 7.86
C TYR A 192 16.67 6.98 6.40
N LYS A 193 16.66 8.22 5.90
CA LYS A 193 17.09 8.56 4.54
C LYS A 193 18.08 9.70 4.61
N GLN A 194 19.24 9.51 3.97
CA GLN A 194 20.22 10.57 3.77
C GLN A 194 20.96 10.34 2.46
N ASN A 195 20.85 11.26 1.51
CA ASN A 195 21.42 11.14 0.17
C ASN A 195 21.03 9.80 -0.50
N ALA A 196 22.02 8.96 -0.87
CA ALA A 196 21.83 7.64 -1.46
C ALA A 196 21.65 6.51 -0.42
N VAL A 197 21.72 6.80 0.88
CA VAL A 197 21.59 5.81 1.95
C VAL A 197 20.16 5.80 2.45
N SER A 198 19.56 4.61 2.49
CA SER A 198 18.28 4.35 3.14
C SER A 198 18.42 3.17 4.10
N LEU A 199 18.05 3.39 5.36
CA LEU A 199 18.00 2.35 6.38
C LEU A 199 16.56 2.19 6.83
N ASP A 200 16.14 0.96 6.99
CA ASP A 200 14.79 0.61 7.38
C ASP A 200 14.84 -0.48 8.44
N ALA A 201 14.30 -0.19 9.61
CA ALA A 201 14.20 -1.12 10.72
C ALA A 201 12.75 -1.21 11.18
N PHE A 202 12.23 -2.42 11.34
CA PHE A 202 10.84 -2.59 11.74
C PHE A 202 10.63 -3.80 12.65
N PHE A 203 9.53 -3.72 13.36
CA PHE A 203 8.96 -4.79 14.16
C PHE A 203 7.51 -4.97 13.73
N SER A 204 7.17 -6.13 13.17
CA SER A 204 5.89 -6.33 12.52
C SER A 204 5.25 -7.68 12.79
N SER A 205 3.92 -7.72 12.64
CA SER A 205 3.10 -8.92 12.64
C SER A 205 2.17 -8.90 11.43
N PRO A 206 2.10 -9.96 10.62
CA PRO A 206 1.14 -9.99 9.52
C PRO A 206 -0.29 -9.97 10.04
N VAL A 207 -1.15 -9.22 9.35
CA VAL A 207 -2.58 -9.18 9.61
C VAL A 207 -3.24 -10.43 9.04
N GLU A 208 -4.04 -11.10 9.86
CA GLU A 208 -4.85 -12.23 9.43
C GLU A 208 -6.19 -11.71 8.88
N VAL A 209 -6.62 -12.23 7.73
CA VAL A 209 -7.93 -11.92 7.14
C VAL A 209 -9.01 -12.65 7.92
N ASP A 210 -10.00 -11.92 8.42
CA ASP A 210 -11.18 -12.47 9.06
C ASP A 210 -12.44 -12.00 8.32
N GLN A 211 -12.94 -12.85 7.43
CA GLN A 211 -14.01 -12.54 6.47
C GLN A 211 -15.33 -12.01 7.07
N GLY A 212 -15.50 -12.10 8.35
CA GLY A 212 -16.74 -11.72 9.04
C GLY A 212 -16.63 -10.51 9.96
N GLN A 213 -15.46 -9.91 10.08
CA GLN A 213 -15.21 -8.84 11.05
C GLN A 213 -14.50 -7.66 10.38
N PHE A 214 -15.07 -6.49 10.56
CA PHE A 214 -14.39 -5.23 10.23
C PHE A 214 -13.33 -4.94 11.31
N ARG A 215 -12.08 -4.76 10.93
CA ARG A 215 -10.96 -4.53 11.86
C ARG A 215 -10.10 -3.35 11.47
#